data_a92173e0e0e04e54f2c30c8e5ff133b8
#
_entry.id   a92173e0e0e04e54f2c30c8e5ff133b8
#
_cell.length_a   1.000
_cell.length_b   1.000
_cell.length_c   1.000
_cell.angle_alpha   90.00
_cell.angle_beta   90.00
_cell.angle_gamma   90.00
#
_symmetry.space_group_name_H-M   'P 1'
#
loop_
_entity.id
_entity.type
_entity.pdbx_description
1 polymer ?
#
loop_
_entity_poly.entity_id
_entity_poly.type
_entity_poly.pdbx_seq_one_letter_code
_entity_poly.pdbx_strand_id
1 'polypeptide(L)'
;MRARNLYAAEGLHRTHFGQLLVACPVRRMYADLSESAEVARRTQDVRAFNRANRWRKRGLALVLNKFGISFTAKFMNQAGALVHVYVDGTVLVTHGGTEMGQGLHTKICQVAARALGVPVEDVYIRETSTDTVPNASPTAASASSDLYGMAVLNACEQIKGRLAPYLEACGGDFKKAVNAGYFDRCDLSAHGFYVTPGICYDWNNPNCKERGSTPFRYFTYGAACSEVEIDCLTGDMRVLRADILMDLGNSLNPAIDIGQIEGAFVQGIGWTMLEEVVWGCNEFPWLKPGALFTRGPGTYKIPSFNDVPVDMRVTLLKDSANPTAIHSSRAVGEPPFFLGSSAFLAARQAIASARRDNGHPDEHFTVDTPLTPERIRMACGDRIAESFSSKMSRPRPSGFW
;
A
#
# COMPACT_ATOMS: atom_id res chain seq x y z
N MET A 1 -12.21 -16.95 15.20
CA MET A 1 -11.55 -15.93 16.03
C MET A 1 -11.48 -14.58 15.32
N ARG A 2 -10.91 -14.46 14.10
CA ARG A 2 -10.77 -13.16 13.37
C ARG A 2 -12.07 -12.39 13.25
N ALA A 3 -13.14 -13.00 12.75
CA ALA A 3 -14.43 -12.32 12.58
C ALA A 3 -15.00 -11.71 13.87
N ARG A 4 -14.71 -12.29 15.04
CA ARG A 4 -15.13 -11.75 16.35
C ARG A 4 -14.36 -10.49 16.77
N ASN A 5 -13.14 -10.32 16.24
CA ASN A 5 -12.25 -9.20 16.58
C ASN A 5 -12.30 -8.04 15.56
N LEU A 6 -13.16 -8.13 14.55
CA LEU A 6 -13.35 -7.03 13.61
C LEU A 6 -14.19 -5.92 14.27
N TYR A 7 -13.87 -4.67 13.92
CA TYR A 7 -14.73 -3.55 14.25
C TYR A 7 -16.16 -3.85 13.75
N ALA A 8 -17.19 -3.52 14.54
CA ALA A 8 -18.56 -3.72 14.10
C ALA A 8 -18.90 -2.78 12.94
N ALA A 9 -19.91 -3.17 12.14
CA ALA A 9 -20.40 -2.34 11.04
C ALA A 9 -21.10 -1.07 11.54
N GLU A 10 -21.74 -1.17 12.70
CA GLU A 10 -22.51 -0.10 13.33
C GLU A 10 -21.88 0.31 14.65
N GLY A 11 -22.11 1.56 15.05
CA GLY A 11 -21.62 2.11 16.30
C GLY A 11 -20.34 2.93 16.16
N LEU A 12 -19.99 3.61 17.25
CA LEU A 12 -18.79 4.47 17.33
C LEU A 12 -17.61 3.65 17.80
N HIS A 13 -16.78 3.22 16.84
CA HIS A 13 -15.53 2.52 17.14
C HIS A 13 -14.35 3.49 17.17
N ARG A 14 -13.43 3.24 18.08
CA ARG A 14 -12.19 4.00 18.20
C ARG A 14 -10.99 3.09 18.04
N THR A 15 -9.92 3.65 17.50
CA THR A 15 -8.60 3.03 17.54
C THR A 15 -8.08 2.99 18.98
N HIS A 16 -7.02 2.20 19.23
CA HIS A 16 -6.36 2.17 20.52
C HIS A 16 -5.76 3.52 20.95
N PHE A 17 -5.50 4.43 20.00
CA PHE A 17 -5.07 5.81 20.25
C PHE A 17 -6.24 6.83 20.26
N GLY A 18 -7.47 6.35 20.32
CA GLY A 18 -8.68 7.17 20.54
C GLY A 18 -9.31 7.82 19.32
N GLN A 19 -8.75 7.67 18.10
CA GLN A 19 -9.35 8.22 16.88
C GLN A 19 -10.64 7.46 16.51
N LEU A 20 -11.69 8.22 16.23
CA LEU A 20 -12.97 7.67 15.78
C LEU A 20 -12.82 7.06 14.37
N LEU A 21 -13.34 5.86 14.18
CA LEU A 21 -13.47 5.23 12.87
C LEU A 21 -14.82 5.57 12.28
N VAL A 22 -14.79 6.29 11.17
CA VAL A 22 -15.98 6.63 10.39
C VAL A 22 -16.04 5.69 9.19
N ALA A 23 -17.20 5.06 8.95
CA ALA A 23 -17.43 4.15 7.82
C ALA A 23 -16.33 3.07 7.66
N CYS A 24 -16.18 2.20 8.67
CA CYS A 24 -15.21 1.10 8.63
C CYS A 24 -15.79 -0.15 7.93
N PRO A 25 -15.40 -0.46 6.67
CA PRO A 25 -16.02 -1.52 5.88
C PRO A 25 -15.47 -2.92 6.14
N VAL A 26 -14.57 -3.12 7.13
CA VAL A 26 -13.81 -4.37 7.30
C VAL A 26 -14.68 -5.62 7.45
N ARG A 27 -15.87 -5.52 8.06
CA ARG A 27 -16.79 -6.68 8.16
C ARG A 27 -17.40 -7.06 6.82
N ARG A 28 -17.82 -6.05 6.04
CA ARG A 28 -18.30 -6.24 4.67
C ARG A 28 -17.18 -6.84 3.82
N MET A 29 -15.99 -6.27 3.85
CA MET A 29 -14.83 -6.76 3.08
C MET A 29 -14.46 -8.20 3.46
N TYR A 30 -14.56 -8.56 4.75
CA TYR A 30 -14.34 -9.94 5.20
C TYR A 30 -15.37 -10.90 4.59
N ALA A 31 -16.64 -10.53 4.58
CA ALA A 31 -17.70 -11.36 4.03
C ALA A 31 -17.55 -11.49 2.50
N ASP A 32 -17.43 -10.36 1.79
CA ASP A 32 -17.33 -10.29 0.32
C ASP A 32 -16.11 -11.08 -0.18
N LEU A 33 -14.94 -10.92 0.46
CA LEU A 33 -13.75 -11.67 0.09
C LEU A 33 -13.85 -13.14 0.47
N SER A 34 -14.45 -13.48 1.61
CA SER A 34 -14.63 -14.89 2.01
C SER A 34 -15.48 -15.65 0.99
N GLU A 35 -16.48 -15.00 0.41
CA GLU A 35 -17.34 -15.56 -0.62
C GLU A 35 -16.62 -15.62 -1.99
N SER A 36 -16.13 -14.50 -2.48
CA SER A 36 -15.51 -14.38 -3.81
C SER A 36 -14.21 -15.18 -3.95
N ALA A 37 -13.43 -15.31 -2.87
CA ALA A 37 -12.26 -16.16 -2.81
C ALA A 37 -12.57 -17.62 -2.47
N GLU A 38 -13.84 -18.00 -2.34
CA GLU A 38 -14.32 -19.37 -2.06
C GLU A 38 -13.63 -20.00 -0.83
N VAL A 39 -13.41 -19.23 0.23
CA VAL A 39 -12.58 -19.63 1.38
C VAL A 39 -13.01 -20.94 2.01
N ALA A 40 -14.33 -21.18 2.12
CA ALA A 40 -14.86 -22.41 2.71
C ALA A 40 -14.50 -23.65 1.88
N ARG A 41 -14.72 -23.61 0.55
CA ARG A 41 -14.40 -24.69 -0.39
C ARG A 41 -12.90 -24.94 -0.43
N ARG A 42 -12.10 -23.92 -0.66
CA ARG A 42 -10.62 -24.02 -0.74
C ARG A 42 -10.01 -24.53 0.58
N THR A 43 -10.59 -24.21 1.72
CA THR A 43 -10.15 -24.79 3.00
C THR A 43 -10.33 -26.32 3.02
N GLN A 44 -11.41 -26.85 2.44
CA GLN A 44 -11.62 -28.30 2.32
C GLN A 44 -10.65 -28.93 1.32
N ASP A 45 -10.42 -28.28 0.17
CA ASP A 45 -9.47 -28.71 -0.85
C ASP A 45 -8.04 -28.79 -0.29
N VAL A 46 -7.61 -27.76 0.45
CA VAL A 46 -6.31 -27.72 1.14
C VAL A 46 -6.18 -28.87 2.15
N ARG A 47 -7.22 -29.15 2.92
CA ARG A 47 -7.22 -30.28 3.87
C ARG A 47 -7.12 -31.61 3.15
N ALA A 48 -7.84 -31.81 2.04
CA ALA A 48 -7.78 -33.01 1.23
C ALA A 48 -6.38 -33.20 0.62
N PHE A 49 -5.82 -32.13 0.02
CA PHE A 49 -4.46 -32.11 -0.51
C PHE A 49 -3.43 -32.54 0.56
N ASN A 50 -3.52 -31.93 1.73
CA ASN A 50 -2.57 -32.20 2.83
C ASN A 50 -2.62 -33.65 3.36
N ARG A 51 -3.80 -34.30 3.34
CA ARG A 51 -3.92 -35.69 3.69
C ARG A 51 -3.29 -36.60 2.65
N ALA A 52 -3.39 -36.23 1.37
CA ALA A 52 -2.88 -37.05 0.27
C ALA A 52 -1.37 -36.87 0.03
N ASN A 53 -0.77 -35.81 0.53
CA ASN A 53 0.61 -35.43 0.23
C ASN A 53 1.45 -35.35 1.51
N ARG A 54 2.47 -36.16 1.60
CA ARG A 54 3.39 -36.21 2.76
C ARG A 54 4.35 -35.01 2.79
N TRP A 55 5.00 -34.71 1.66
CA TRP A 55 6.11 -33.81 1.58
C TRP A 55 5.76 -32.45 0.95
N ARG A 56 4.55 -32.29 0.46
CA ARG A 56 3.99 -31.03 0.03
C ARG A 56 2.79 -30.69 0.88
N LYS A 57 2.73 -29.46 1.36
CA LYS A 57 1.62 -28.99 2.19
C LYS A 57 1.13 -27.64 1.70
N ARG A 58 -0.17 -27.45 1.82
CA ARG A 58 -0.82 -26.19 1.50
C ARG A 58 -1.39 -25.52 2.73
N GLY A 59 -1.50 -24.20 2.68
CA GLY A 59 -2.23 -23.40 3.64
C GLY A 59 -3.04 -22.32 2.96
N LEU A 60 -4.08 -21.87 3.63
CA LEU A 60 -4.96 -20.80 3.16
C LEU A 60 -5.19 -19.81 4.29
N ALA A 61 -4.88 -18.52 4.08
CA ALA A 61 -5.10 -17.51 5.11
C ALA A 61 -5.72 -16.24 4.54
N LEU A 62 -6.75 -15.73 5.23
CA LEU A 62 -7.38 -14.45 4.97
C LEU A 62 -6.95 -13.45 6.04
N VAL A 63 -6.47 -12.28 5.63
CA VAL A 63 -6.09 -11.16 6.51
C VAL A 63 -6.82 -9.90 6.11
N LEU A 64 -6.92 -8.97 7.07
CA LEU A 64 -7.44 -7.63 6.83
C LEU A 64 -6.46 -6.62 7.41
N ASN A 65 -6.45 -5.44 6.83
CA ASN A 65 -5.72 -4.32 7.39
C ASN A 65 -6.58 -3.05 7.51
N LYS A 66 -6.05 -2.11 8.26
CA LYS A 66 -6.50 -0.74 8.39
C LYS A 66 -5.25 0.12 8.45
N PHE A 67 -5.05 0.96 7.45
CA PHE A 67 -3.86 1.78 7.31
C PHE A 67 -4.22 3.27 7.41
N GLY A 68 -3.58 3.99 8.32
CA GLY A 68 -3.84 5.41 8.53
C GLY A 68 -3.08 6.28 7.52
N ILE A 69 -3.77 7.26 6.95
CA ILE A 69 -3.24 8.14 5.92
C ILE A 69 -3.04 9.55 6.47
N SER A 70 -1.82 9.96 6.60
CA SER A 70 -1.20 11.26 6.84
C SER A 70 0.20 11.05 7.39
N PHE A 71 1.06 12.05 7.26
CA PHE A 71 2.24 12.12 8.13
C PHE A 71 1.79 12.38 9.57
N THR A 72 2.40 11.72 10.54
CA THR A 72 2.15 12.00 11.96
C THR A 72 2.77 13.32 12.43
N ALA A 73 3.75 13.84 11.69
CA ALA A 73 4.33 15.16 11.91
C ALA A 73 3.50 16.23 11.19
N LYS A 74 2.90 17.15 11.94
CA LYS A 74 1.95 18.17 11.44
C LYS A 74 2.47 18.93 10.23
N PHE A 75 3.73 19.43 10.29
CA PHE A 75 4.32 20.27 9.25
C PHE A 75 4.51 19.58 7.89
N MET A 76 4.51 18.26 7.84
CA MET A 76 4.65 17.50 6.60
C MET A 76 3.33 17.36 5.82
N ASN A 77 2.19 17.70 6.43
CA ASN A 77 0.87 17.57 5.80
C ASN A 77 0.46 18.85 5.07
N GLN A 78 1.30 19.29 4.13
CA GLN A 78 1.09 20.45 3.29
C GLN A 78 1.74 20.28 1.92
N ALA A 79 1.21 20.96 0.91
CA ALA A 79 1.75 20.94 -0.46
C ALA A 79 1.47 22.23 -1.20
N GLY A 80 2.41 22.60 -2.06
CA GLY A 80 2.25 23.66 -3.05
C GLY A 80 2.16 23.09 -4.46
N ALA A 81 1.52 23.84 -5.35
CA ALA A 81 1.49 23.58 -6.78
C ALA A 81 1.43 24.87 -7.58
N LEU A 82 1.90 24.85 -8.82
CA LEU A 82 1.82 25.95 -9.75
C LEU A 82 1.14 25.48 -11.04
N VAL A 83 0.12 26.21 -11.48
CA VAL A 83 -0.62 25.90 -12.70
C VAL A 83 -0.53 27.11 -13.64
N HIS A 84 -0.16 26.86 -14.88
CA HIS A 84 -0.16 27.84 -15.97
C HIS A 84 -1.10 27.39 -17.07
N VAL A 85 -1.94 28.29 -17.55
CA VAL A 85 -2.78 28.10 -18.73
C VAL A 85 -2.23 28.95 -19.86
N TYR A 86 -1.93 28.33 -20.99
CA TYR A 86 -1.39 29.00 -22.17
C TYR A 86 -2.51 29.43 -23.13
N VAL A 87 -2.23 30.42 -23.97
CA VAL A 87 -3.21 31.01 -24.89
C VAL A 87 -3.76 30.01 -25.89
N ASP A 88 -3.02 28.96 -26.18
CA ASP A 88 -3.47 27.86 -27.05
C ASP A 88 -4.44 26.87 -26.35
N GLY A 89 -4.69 27.09 -25.05
CA GLY A 89 -5.57 26.25 -24.23
C GLY A 89 -4.85 25.12 -23.50
N THR A 90 -3.55 24.93 -23.72
CA THR A 90 -2.78 23.94 -22.98
C THR A 90 -2.51 24.36 -21.53
N VAL A 91 -2.29 23.38 -20.66
CA VAL A 91 -2.09 23.59 -19.21
C VAL A 91 -0.79 22.95 -18.79
N LEU A 92 0.08 23.70 -18.13
CA LEU A 92 1.29 23.19 -17.49
C LEU A 92 1.13 23.16 -15.98
N VAL A 93 1.32 21.98 -15.39
CA VAL A 93 1.25 21.78 -13.95
C VAL A 93 2.64 21.49 -13.40
N THR A 94 2.98 22.12 -12.30
CA THR A 94 4.17 21.80 -11.51
C THR A 94 3.77 21.57 -10.06
N HIS A 95 4.29 20.50 -9.44
CA HIS A 95 4.06 20.22 -8.03
C HIS A 95 5.31 19.63 -7.39
N GLY A 96 5.37 19.59 -6.06
CA GLY A 96 6.56 19.15 -5.32
C GLY A 96 6.70 17.63 -5.14
N GLY A 97 5.77 16.83 -5.66
CA GLY A 97 5.80 15.37 -5.53
C GLY A 97 6.72 14.72 -6.56
N THR A 98 7.50 13.73 -6.12
CA THR A 98 8.39 12.95 -6.98
C THR A 98 7.65 11.79 -7.64
N GLU A 99 7.81 11.60 -8.96
CA GLU A 99 7.38 10.39 -9.66
C GLU A 99 8.44 9.30 -9.50
N MET A 100 8.02 8.12 -9.03
CA MET A 100 8.85 6.94 -8.80
C MET A 100 8.31 5.70 -9.55
N GLY A 101 7.37 5.91 -10.48
CA GLY A 101 6.61 4.86 -11.15
C GLY A 101 5.25 4.57 -10.51
N GLN A 102 4.85 5.32 -9.46
CA GLN A 102 3.55 5.17 -8.81
C GLN A 102 2.40 5.88 -9.52
N GLY A 103 2.68 6.60 -10.62
CA GLY A 103 1.68 7.26 -11.43
C GLY A 103 1.14 8.56 -10.84
N LEU A 104 1.89 9.20 -9.94
CA LEU A 104 1.48 10.47 -9.31
C LEU A 104 1.25 11.56 -10.36
N HIS A 105 2.18 11.74 -11.31
CA HIS A 105 2.08 12.76 -12.34
C HIS A 105 0.81 12.59 -13.19
N THR A 106 0.51 11.36 -13.61
CA THR A 106 -0.71 11.06 -14.38
C THR A 106 -1.98 11.39 -13.57
N LYS A 107 -2.04 11.01 -12.29
CA LYS A 107 -3.17 11.34 -11.42
C LYS A 107 -3.35 12.85 -11.25
N ILE A 108 -2.26 13.60 -11.13
CA ILE A 108 -2.30 15.06 -11.02
C ILE A 108 -2.78 15.72 -12.32
N CYS A 109 -2.33 15.24 -13.49
CA CYS A 109 -2.89 15.69 -14.78
C CYS A 109 -4.41 15.47 -14.86
N GLN A 110 -4.88 14.31 -14.42
CA GLN A 110 -6.32 14.01 -14.39
C GLN A 110 -7.10 14.93 -13.44
N VAL A 111 -6.50 15.29 -12.30
CA VAL A 111 -7.12 16.25 -11.36
C VAL A 111 -7.24 17.64 -12.01
N ALA A 112 -6.17 18.13 -12.64
CA ALA A 112 -6.18 19.43 -13.32
C ALA A 112 -7.17 19.46 -14.50
N ALA A 113 -7.13 18.42 -15.36
CA ALA A 113 -8.04 18.28 -16.49
C ALA A 113 -9.51 18.31 -16.05
N ARG A 114 -9.86 17.55 -15.02
CA ARG A 114 -11.22 17.53 -14.45
C ARG A 114 -11.61 18.88 -13.84
N ALA A 115 -10.70 19.55 -13.14
CA ALA A 115 -10.98 20.83 -12.49
C ALA A 115 -11.26 21.95 -13.51
N LEU A 116 -10.47 22.00 -14.59
CA LEU A 116 -10.59 23.01 -15.65
C LEU A 116 -11.62 22.64 -16.72
N GLY A 117 -12.02 21.36 -16.81
CA GLY A 117 -12.93 20.88 -17.85
C GLY A 117 -12.27 20.76 -19.23
N VAL A 118 -10.99 20.41 -19.27
CA VAL A 118 -10.19 20.20 -20.48
C VAL A 118 -9.82 18.74 -20.69
N PRO A 119 -9.49 18.30 -21.92
CA PRO A 119 -8.93 16.97 -22.18
C PRO A 119 -7.62 16.77 -21.39
N VAL A 120 -7.36 15.54 -20.94
CA VAL A 120 -6.14 15.23 -20.18
C VAL A 120 -4.88 15.35 -21.06
N GLU A 121 -5.03 15.18 -22.37
CA GLU A 121 -4.00 15.32 -23.40
C GLU A 121 -3.47 16.77 -23.52
N ASP A 122 -4.26 17.75 -23.10
CA ASP A 122 -3.88 19.16 -23.09
C ASP A 122 -3.21 19.59 -21.76
N VAL A 123 -3.04 18.65 -20.81
CA VAL A 123 -2.40 18.90 -19.51
C VAL A 123 -1.03 18.25 -19.44
N TYR A 124 -0.01 19.05 -19.21
CA TYR A 124 1.39 18.66 -19.16
C TYR A 124 1.95 18.82 -17.74
N ILE A 125 2.81 17.89 -17.34
CA ILE A 125 3.60 18.00 -16.10
C ILE A 125 5.00 18.48 -16.44
N ARG A 126 5.46 19.47 -15.69
CA ARG A 126 6.88 19.85 -15.65
C ARG A 126 7.60 18.96 -14.62
N GLU A 127 8.86 18.69 -14.85
CA GLU A 127 9.75 18.06 -13.87
C GLU A 127 9.69 18.77 -12.50
N THR A 128 9.65 17.98 -11.42
CA THR A 128 9.63 18.49 -10.05
C THR A 128 10.96 19.19 -9.71
N SER A 129 10.89 20.44 -9.35
CA SER A 129 12.06 21.25 -8.98
C SER A 129 11.73 22.26 -7.88
N THR A 130 12.68 22.49 -6.98
CA THR A 130 12.54 23.41 -5.84
C THR A 130 12.60 24.89 -6.23
N ASP A 131 13.03 25.22 -7.43
CA ASP A 131 12.98 26.56 -7.99
C ASP A 131 11.55 26.97 -8.39
N THR A 132 10.67 26.02 -8.62
CA THR A 132 9.28 26.25 -9.02
C THR A 132 8.30 26.01 -7.87
N VAL A 133 8.48 24.94 -7.11
CA VAL A 133 7.66 24.61 -5.93
C VAL A 133 8.57 24.37 -4.72
N PRO A 134 8.75 25.40 -3.88
CA PRO A 134 9.64 25.31 -2.72
C PRO A 134 9.03 24.49 -1.58
N ASN A 135 9.90 24.02 -0.67
CA ASN A 135 9.53 23.44 0.63
C ASN A 135 8.54 22.25 0.53
N ALA A 136 8.68 21.42 -0.50
CA ALA A 136 7.85 20.25 -0.66
C ALA A 136 8.10 19.23 0.47
N SER A 137 7.03 18.64 1.00
CA SER A 137 7.12 17.49 1.90
C SER A 137 7.65 16.26 1.16
N PRO A 138 8.26 15.29 1.88
CA PRO A 138 8.67 14.03 1.26
C PRO A 138 7.51 13.34 0.55
N THR A 139 7.79 12.72 -0.60
CA THR A 139 6.81 11.89 -1.31
C THR A 139 6.71 10.54 -0.61
N ALA A 140 5.90 10.46 0.44
CA ALA A 140 5.77 9.32 1.35
C ALA A 140 4.38 9.32 2.03
N ALA A 141 4.17 8.40 2.98
CA ALA A 141 2.92 8.23 3.73
C ALA A 141 1.68 8.01 2.84
N SER A 142 1.89 7.64 1.58
CA SER A 142 0.87 7.47 0.54
C SER A 142 -0.04 8.68 0.33
N ALA A 143 0.35 9.85 0.85
CA ALA A 143 -0.49 11.06 0.91
C ALA A 143 -0.34 11.99 -0.30
N SER A 144 0.59 11.71 -1.22
CA SER A 144 0.97 12.66 -2.27
C SER A 144 -0.17 12.99 -3.24
N SER A 145 -0.99 12.01 -3.62
CA SER A 145 -2.16 12.27 -4.49
C SER A 145 -3.16 13.22 -3.83
N ASP A 146 -3.36 13.10 -2.50
CA ASP A 146 -4.23 14.01 -1.76
C ASP A 146 -3.61 15.41 -1.64
N LEU A 147 -2.36 15.48 -1.18
CA LEU A 147 -1.68 16.73 -0.92
C LEU A 147 -1.53 17.58 -2.19
N TYR A 148 -0.89 16.99 -3.22
CA TYR A 148 -0.64 17.71 -4.46
C TYR A 148 -1.90 17.84 -5.33
N GLY A 149 -2.80 16.83 -5.30
CA GLY A 149 -4.09 16.92 -5.98
C GLY A 149 -4.94 18.07 -5.45
N MET A 150 -5.02 18.24 -4.13
CA MET A 150 -5.76 19.37 -3.52
C MET A 150 -5.09 20.71 -3.76
N ALA A 151 -3.75 20.78 -3.78
CA ALA A 151 -3.03 22.00 -4.12
C ALA A 151 -3.27 22.43 -5.60
N VAL A 152 -3.22 21.45 -6.52
CA VAL A 152 -3.53 21.69 -7.95
C VAL A 152 -4.99 22.09 -8.13
N LEU A 153 -5.92 21.40 -7.45
CA LEU A 153 -7.34 21.78 -7.49
C LEU A 153 -7.54 23.22 -7.05
N ASN A 154 -6.89 23.64 -5.96
CA ASN A 154 -6.96 25.03 -5.47
C ASN A 154 -6.43 26.04 -6.51
N ALA A 155 -5.30 25.75 -7.18
CA ALA A 155 -4.80 26.60 -8.25
C ALA A 155 -5.76 26.68 -9.45
N CYS A 156 -6.30 25.53 -9.87
CA CYS A 156 -7.28 25.46 -10.97
C CYS A 156 -8.57 26.22 -10.65
N GLU A 157 -9.07 26.15 -9.42
CA GLU A 157 -10.26 26.89 -8.98
C GLU A 157 -10.04 28.41 -9.02
N GLN A 158 -8.85 28.88 -8.64
CA GLN A 158 -8.50 30.32 -8.76
C GLN A 158 -8.51 30.77 -10.22
N ILE A 159 -7.90 30.02 -11.13
CA ILE A 159 -7.89 30.33 -12.58
C ILE A 159 -9.31 30.29 -13.13
N LYS A 160 -10.06 29.23 -12.81
CA LYS A 160 -11.45 29.05 -13.25
C LYS A 160 -12.35 30.17 -12.78
N GLY A 161 -12.18 30.66 -11.54
CA GLY A 161 -12.90 31.81 -11.02
C GLY A 161 -12.65 33.09 -11.82
N ARG A 162 -11.39 33.34 -12.22
CA ARG A 162 -11.03 34.49 -13.08
C ARG A 162 -11.57 34.33 -14.51
N LEU A 163 -11.58 33.11 -15.04
CA LEU A 163 -12.09 32.81 -16.39
C LEU A 163 -13.62 32.68 -16.47
N ALA A 164 -14.35 32.66 -15.35
CA ALA A 164 -15.79 32.41 -15.32
C ALA A 164 -16.59 33.37 -16.28
N PRO A 165 -16.37 34.70 -16.29
CA PRO A 165 -17.12 35.60 -17.20
C PRO A 165 -16.80 35.33 -18.68
N TYR A 166 -15.58 34.93 -18.99
CA TYR A 166 -15.15 34.59 -20.36
C TYR A 166 -15.71 33.26 -20.81
N LEU A 167 -15.76 32.25 -19.90
CA LEU A 167 -16.39 30.96 -20.17
C LEU A 167 -17.87 31.12 -20.47
N GLU A 168 -18.58 31.92 -19.71
CA GLU A 168 -19.98 32.24 -19.96
C GLU A 168 -20.18 32.92 -21.33
N ALA A 169 -19.37 33.98 -21.63
CA ALA A 169 -19.44 34.69 -22.89
C ALA A 169 -19.08 33.85 -24.11
N CYS A 170 -18.21 32.83 -23.93
CA CYS A 170 -17.77 31.93 -24.99
C CYS A 170 -18.57 30.61 -25.05
N GLY A 171 -19.70 30.48 -24.35
CA GLY A 171 -20.55 29.30 -24.36
C GLY A 171 -19.86 28.03 -23.81
N GLY A 172 -18.92 28.19 -22.86
CA GLY A 172 -18.16 27.11 -22.24
C GLY A 172 -16.93 26.64 -23.00
N ASP A 173 -16.59 27.25 -24.13
CA ASP A 173 -15.38 26.94 -24.92
C ASP A 173 -14.14 27.47 -24.16
N PHE A 174 -13.40 26.57 -23.53
CA PHE A 174 -12.24 26.90 -22.69
C PHE A 174 -11.16 27.66 -23.46
N LYS A 175 -10.82 27.20 -24.67
CA LYS A 175 -9.78 27.83 -25.48
C LYS A 175 -10.14 29.26 -25.91
N LYS A 176 -11.39 29.49 -26.30
CA LYS A 176 -11.88 30.83 -26.61
C LYS A 176 -11.91 31.72 -25.39
N ALA A 177 -12.34 31.18 -24.24
CA ALA A 177 -12.36 31.92 -22.98
C ALA A 177 -10.97 32.32 -22.53
N VAL A 178 -9.98 31.42 -22.64
CA VAL A 178 -8.56 31.70 -22.35
C VAL A 178 -8.02 32.83 -23.24
N ASN A 179 -8.30 32.74 -24.54
CA ASN A 179 -7.90 33.78 -25.52
C ASN A 179 -8.52 35.14 -25.16
N ALA A 180 -9.83 35.20 -24.93
CA ALA A 180 -10.53 36.41 -24.55
C ALA A 180 -9.96 36.99 -23.24
N GLY A 181 -9.76 36.14 -22.23
CA GLY A 181 -9.16 36.56 -20.97
C GLY A 181 -7.75 37.11 -21.11
N TYR A 182 -6.90 36.49 -21.97
CA TYR A 182 -5.55 36.97 -22.24
C TYR A 182 -5.55 38.39 -22.84
N PHE A 183 -6.36 38.64 -23.84
CA PHE A 183 -6.43 39.96 -24.45
C PHE A 183 -7.03 41.02 -23.51
N ASP A 184 -7.82 40.62 -22.53
CA ASP A 184 -8.32 41.49 -21.47
C ASP A 184 -7.38 41.53 -20.24
N ARG A 185 -6.18 40.97 -20.35
CA ARG A 185 -5.13 40.94 -19.31
C ARG A 185 -5.51 40.20 -18.05
N CYS A 186 -6.28 39.13 -18.18
CA CYS A 186 -6.58 38.19 -17.11
C CYS A 186 -5.32 37.36 -16.77
N ASP A 187 -5.02 37.20 -15.48
CA ASP A 187 -3.93 36.36 -15.04
C ASP A 187 -4.32 34.86 -15.19
N LEU A 188 -3.59 34.14 -16.04
CA LEU A 188 -3.79 32.73 -16.41
C LEU A 188 -2.87 31.78 -15.63
N SER A 189 -2.27 32.24 -14.54
CA SER A 189 -1.45 31.40 -13.66
C SER A 189 -1.93 31.48 -12.21
N ALA A 190 -1.71 30.41 -11.45
CA ALA A 190 -2.00 30.41 -10.03
C ALA A 190 -1.08 29.49 -9.24
N HIS A 191 -0.66 29.96 -8.07
CA HIS A 191 -0.09 29.12 -7.03
C HIS A 191 -1.22 28.58 -6.16
N GLY A 192 -1.31 27.26 -6.05
CA GLY A 192 -2.21 26.58 -5.13
C GLY A 192 -1.47 26.07 -3.91
N PHE A 193 -2.13 26.11 -2.76
CA PHE A 193 -1.59 25.58 -1.52
C PHE A 193 -2.65 24.80 -0.76
N TYR A 194 -2.25 23.67 -0.18
CA TYR A 194 -3.13 22.84 0.62
C TYR A 194 -2.48 22.44 1.94
N VAL A 195 -3.28 22.44 2.98
CA VAL A 195 -2.93 21.95 4.33
C VAL A 195 -3.97 20.94 4.74
N THR A 196 -3.55 19.74 5.10
CA THR A 196 -4.47 18.71 5.59
C THR A 196 -5.09 19.17 6.92
N PRO A 197 -6.42 19.34 6.99
CA PRO A 197 -7.06 19.86 8.20
C PRO A 197 -7.10 18.81 9.31
N GLY A 198 -7.04 19.26 10.55
CA GLY A 198 -7.28 18.45 11.74
C GLY A 198 -6.17 17.43 12.05
N ILE A 199 -4.97 17.59 11.50
CA ILE A 199 -3.81 16.75 11.82
C ILE A 199 -2.98 17.41 12.91
N CYS A 200 -2.94 16.76 14.06
CA CYS A 200 -2.02 17.07 15.17
C CYS A 200 -2.04 15.91 16.16
N TYR A 201 -0.92 15.29 16.43
CA TYR A 201 -0.82 14.27 17.44
C TYR A 201 0.57 14.25 18.04
N ASP A 202 0.63 14.46 19.36
CA ASP A 202 1.84 14.32 20.14
C ASP A 202 1.79 12.99 20.90
N TRP A 203 2.64 12.05 20.53
CA TRP A 203 2.73 10.73 21.14
C TRP A 203 3.20 10.78 22.59
N ASN A 204 3.96 11.82 22.97
CA ASN A 204 4.44 12.02 24.32
C ASN A 204 3.41 12.75 25.21
N ASN A 205 2.48 13.47 24.60
CA ASN A 205 1.42 14.19 25.29
C ASN A 205 0.07 13.95 24.61
N PRO A 206 -0.58 12.80 24.85
CA PRO A 206 -1.87 12.48 24.24
C PRO A 206 -2.99 13.44 24.62
N ASN A 207 -2.78 14.32 25.61
CA ASN A 207 -3.70 15.40 25.98
C ASN A 207 -3.45 16.70 25.20
N CYS A 208 -2.34 16.80 24.45
CA CYS A 208 -2.07 17.90 23.54
C CYS A 208 -2.95 17.75 22.29
N LYS A 209 -4.26 17.78 22.47
CA LYS A 209 -5.24 17.77 21.41
C LYS A 209 -5.69 19.21 21.16
N GLU A 210 -5.21 19.78 20.05
CA GLU A 210 -6.07 20.78 19.42
C GLU A 210 -7.43 20.08 19.24
N ARG A 211 -8.52 20.68 19.74
CA ARG A 211 -9.86 20.02 19.75
C ARG A 211 -10.18 19.49 18.35
N GLY A 212 -10.40 18.17 18.25
CA GLY A 212 -10.75 17.50 17.02
C GLY A 212 -9.58 17.01 16.15
N SER A 213 -8.33 17.22 16.54
CA SER A 213 -7.16 16.74 15.80
C SER A 213 -6.89 15.27 16.00
N THR A 214 -6.41 14.60 14.95
CA THR A 214 -6.11 13.16 14.93
C THR A 214 -4.76 12.89 14.27
N PRO A 215 -4.11 11.73 14.51
CA PRO A 215 -2.86 11.38 13.84
C PRO A 215 -3.05 11.10 12.34
N PHE A 216 -4.23 10.66 11.92
CA PHE A 216 -4.52 10.31 10.53
C PHE A 216 -5.78 11.03 10.03
N ARG A 217 -5.74 11.46 8.79
CA ARG A 217 -6.89 12.11 8.16
C ARG A 217 -8.04 11.14 7.92
N TYR A 218 -7.70 9.93 7.46
CA TYR A 218 -8.62 8.82 7.23
C TYR A 218 -7.84 7.49 7.24
N PHE A 219 -8.55 6.39 6.99
CA PHE A 219 -7.96 5.07 6.86
C PHE A 219 -8.27 4.47 5.50
N THR A 220 -7.30 3.77 4.92
CA THR A 220 -7.50 2.84 3.82
C THR A 220 -7.63 1.43 4.38
N TYR A 221 -8.53 0.65 3.82
CA TYR A 221 -8.81 -0.70 4.27
C TYR A 221 -8.52 -1.71 3.17
N GLY A 222 -8.07 -2.88 3.57
CA GLY A 222 -7.77 -3.97 2.65
C GLY A 222 -8.07 -5.34 3.25
N ALA A 223 -8.30 -6.31 2.38
CA ALA A 223 -8.41 -7.71 2.71
C ALA A 223 -7.67 -8.54 1.66
N ALA A 224 -6.98 -9.60 2.07
CA ALA A 224 -6.36 -10.55 1.13
C ALA A 224 -6.50 -11.99 1.62
N CYS A 225 -6.68 -12.91 0.68
CA CYS A 225 -6.72 -14.35 0.91
C CYS A 225 -5.66 -15.02 0.03
N SER A 226 -4.63 -15.59 0.64
CA SER A 226 -3.56 -16.32 -0.06
C SER A 226 -3.61 -17.80 0.19
N GLU A 227 -3.40 -18.57 -0.88
CA GLU A 227 -3.12 -20.00 -0.84
C GLU A 227 -1.67 -20.25 -1.21
N VAL A 228 -0.96 -20.95 -0.33
CA VAL A 228 0.48 -21.22 -0.46
C VAL A 228 0.71 -22.73 -0.42
N GLU A 229 1.60 -23.21 -1.27
CA GLU A 229 2.17 -24.56 -1.21
C GLU A 229 3.63 -24.47 -0.77
N ILE A 230 4.04 -25.34 0.15
CA ILE A 230 5.43 -25.52 0.57
C ILE A 230 5.94 -26.91 0.23
N ASP A 231 7.21 -27.01 -0.10
CA ASP A 231 7.94 -28.28 -0.12
C ASP A 231 8.62 -28.49 1.24
N CYS A 232 8.23 -29.53 1.95
CA CYS A 232 8.73 -29.78 3.30
C CYS A 232 10.19 -30.25 3.34
N LEU A 233 10.77 -30.68 2.20
CA LEU A 233 12.15 -31.17 2.11
C LEU A 233 13.13 -30.05 1.77
N THR A 234 12.72 -29.07 0.97
CA THR A 234 13.59 -27.96 0.54
C THR A 234 13.26 -26.66 1.28
N GLY A 235 12.03 -26.50 1.76
CA GLY A 235 11.51 -25.26 2.30
C GLY A 235 11.02 -24.28 1.21
N ASP A 236 11.08 -24.67 -0.06
CA ASP A 236 10.57 -23.84 -1.14
C ASP A 236 9.09 -23.53 -0.96
N MET A 237 8.69 -22.34 -1.34
CA MET A 237 7.32 -21.85 -1.23
C MET A 237 6.84 -21.31 -2.57
N ARG A 238 5.56 -21.52 -2.85
CA ARG A 238 4.88 -20.91 -3.99
C ARG A 238 3.52 -20.36 -3.58
N VAL A 239 3.23 -19.12 -3.91
CA VAL A 239 1.88 -18.57 -3.76
C VAL A 239 1.05 -19.00 -4.98
N LEU A 240 0.09 -19.88 -4.76
CA LEU A 240 -0.72 -20.44 -5.84
C LEU A 240 -1.80 -19.46 -6.30
N ARG A 241 -2.44 -18.79 -5.32
CA ARG A 241 -3.46 -17.77 -5.59
C ARG A 241 -3.52 -16.75 -4.48
N ALA A 242 -3.68 -15.49 -4.87
CA ALA A 242 -3.98 -14.37 -3.99
C ALA A 242 -5.22 -13.63 -4.49
N ASP A 243 -6.23 -13.51 -3.65
CA ASP A 243 -7.41 -12.68 -3.87
C ASP A 243 -7.31 -11.45 -2.97
N ILE A 244 -7.38 -10.25 -3.56
CA ILE A 244 -7.16 -8.98 -2.86
C ILE A 244 -8.38 -8.07 -3.09
N LEU A 245 -8.93 -7.53 -2.02
CA LEU A 245 -10.00 -6.54 -2.04
C LEU A 245 -9.52 -5.27 -1.33
N MET A 246 -9.50 -4.15 -2.04
CA MET A 246 -9.07 -2.85 -1.51
C MET A 246 -10.19 -1.81 -1.54
N ASP A 247 -10.32 -1.06 -0.47
CA ASP A 247 -11.17 0.13 -0.39
C ASP A 247 -10.34 1.37 -0.77
N LEU A 248 -10.45 1.80 -2.01
CA LEU A 248 -9.80 3.00 -2.53
C LEU A 248 -10.77 4.16 -2.76
N GLY A 249 -11.96 4.09 -2.19
CA GLY A 249 -13.00 5.09 -2.45
C GLY A 249 -13.36 5.14 -3.94
N ASN A 250 -13.47 6.35 -4.47
CA ASN A 250 -13.56 6.57 -5.92
C ASN A 250 -12.13 6.60 -6.49
N SER A 251 -11.69 5.52 -7.11
CA SER A 251 -10.35 5.42 -7.68
C SER A 251 -10.09 6.57 -8.67
N LEU A 252 -8.95 7.25 -8.52
CA LEU A 252 -8.53 8.30 -9.45
C LEU A 252 -8.11 7.73 -10.81
N ASN A 253 -7.46 6.57 -10.80
CA ASN A 253 -7.05 5.84 -11.99
C ASN A 253 -6.96 4.34 -11.65
N PRO A 254 -7.99 3.54 -12.05
CA PRO A 254 -8.03 2.12 -11.70
C PRO A 254 -6.84 1.32 -12.20
N ALA A 255 -6.28 1.64 -13.37
CA ALA A 255 -5.12 0.91 -13.91
C ALA A 255 -3.87 1.12 -13.03
N ILE A 256 -3.59 2.37 -12.66
CA ILE A 256 -2.49 2.70 -11.74
C ILE A 256 -2.75 2.07 -10.37
N ASP A 257 -3.96 2.19 -9.85
CA ASP A 257 -4.30 1.69 -8.51
C ASP A 257 -4.17 0.17 -8.41
N ILE A 258 -4.60 -0.58 -9.42
CA ILE A 258 -4.42 -2.05 -9.48
C ILE A 258 -2.93 -2.38 -9.52
N GLY A 259 -2.13 -1.74 -10.37
CA GLY A 259 -0.68 -1.96 -10.43
C GLY A 259 0.03 -1.65 -9.11
N GLN A 260 -0.40 -0.61 -8.38
CA GLN A 260 0.12 -0.29 -7.04
C GLN A 260 -0.25 -1.37 -6.02
N ILE A 261 -1.47 -1.91 -6.07
CA ILE A 261 -1.90 -2.99 -5.18
C ILE A 261 -1.06 -4.25 -5.41
N GLU A 262 -0.90 -4.65 -6.67
CA GLU A 262 -0.12 -5.82 -7.06
C GLU A 262 1.35 -5.68 -6.64
N GLY A 263 1.97 -4.55 -6.96
CA GLY A 263 3.36 -4.27 -6.63
C GLY A 263 3.63 -4.24 -5.13
N ALA A 264 2.80 -3.53 -4.35
CA ALA A 264 2.96 -3.46 -2.91
C ALA A 264 2.69 -4.81 -2.22
N PHE A 265 1.73 -5.59 -2.72
CA PHE A 265 1.46 -6.93 -2.20
C PHE A 265 2.66 -7.88 -2.38
N VAL A 266 3.29 -7.86 -3.56
CA VAL A 266 4.49 -8.68 -3.83
C VAL A 266 5.67 -8.24 -2.94
N GLN A 267 5.87 -6.93 -2.75
CA GLN A 267 6.85 -6.44 -1.77
C GLN A 267 6.53 -6.92 -0.35
N GLY A 268 5.25 -6.98 0.03
CA GLY A 268 4.82 -7.50 1.32
C GLY A 268 5.12 -9.01 1.49
N ILE A 269 5.03 -9.79 0.42
CA ILE A 269 5.51 -11.19 0.40
C ILE A 269 7.02 -11.21 0.61
N GLY A 270 7.78 -10.41 -0.12
CA GLY A 270 9.23 -10.30 0.02
C GLY A 270 9.64 -10.03 1.47
N TRP A 271 9.05 -9.01 2.07
CA TRP A 271 9.33 -8.62 3.45
C TRP A 271 9.05 -9.73 4.47
N THR A 272 7.97 -10.47 4.29
CA THR A 272 7.59 -11.51 5.25
C THR A 272 8.21 -12.87 4.99
N MET A 273 8.73 -13.14 3.77
CA MET A 273 9.13 -14.47 3.33
C MET A 273 10.58 -14.58 2.84
N LEU A 274 11.21 -13.51 2.37
CA LEU A 274 12.49 -13.57 1.64
C LEU A 274 13.56 -12.60 2.16
N GLU A 275 13.18 -11.36 2.45
CA GLU A 275 14.10 -10.24 2.65
C GLU A 275 14.72 -10.26 4.06
N GLU A 276 15.81 -10.98 4.22
CA GLU A 276 16.51 -11.06 5.49
C GLU A 276 17.56 -9.96 5.63
N VAL A 277 17.53 -9.26 6.77
CA VAL A 277 18.52 -8.24 7.14
C VAL A 277 19.49 -8.84 8.16
N VAL A 278 20.78 -8.93 7.79
CA VAL A 278 21.83 -9.52 8.61
C VAL A 278 22.91 -8.49 8.93
N TRP A 279 23.07 -8.24 10.21
CA TRP A 279 24.10 -7.36 10.76
C TRP A 279 25.17 -8.17 11.49
N GLY A 280 26.40 -7.66 11.49
CA GLY A 280 27.48 -8.20 12.32
C GLY A 280 27.12 -8.09 13.81
N CYS A 281 26.98 -9.25 14.46
CA CYS A 281 26.69 -9.41 15.88
C CYS A 281 27.21 -10.76 16.38
N ASN A 282 26.92 -11.12 17.63
CA ASN A 282 27.36 -12.40 18.20
C ASN A 282 26.84 -13.64 17.46
N GLU A 283 25.70 -13.54 16.79
CA GLU A 283 25.15 -14.62 15.97
C GLU A 283 25.89 -14.79 14.64
N PHE A 284 26.56 -13.73 14.19
CA PHE A 284 27.34 -13.68 12.95
C PHE A 284 28.77 -13.20 13.23
N PRO A 285 29.56 -13.98 14.00
CA PRO A 285 30.87 -13.57 14.48
C PRO A 285 31.92 -13.39 13.37
N TRP A 286 31.66 -13.87 12.16
CA TRP A 286 32.45 -13.69 10.97
C TRP A 286 32.26 -12.32 10.29
N LEU A 287 31.25 -11.54 10.71
CA LEU A 287 31.02 -10.18 10.27
C LEU A 287 31.62 -9.19 11.28
N LYS A 288 32.13 -8.08 10.76
CA LYS A 288 32.52 -6.96 11.62
C LYS A 288 31.31 -6.44 12.36
N PRO A 289 31.36 -6.21 13.70
CA PRO A 289 30.25 -5.68 14.47
C PRO A 289 29.65 -4.42 13.84
N GLY A 290 28.32 -4.40 13.69
CA GLY A 290 27.59 -3.29 13.07
C GLY A 290 27.69 -3.19 11.55
N ALA A 291 28.41 -4.07 10.87
CA ALA A 291 28.44 -4.11 9.41
C ALA A 291 27.21 -4.80 8.84
N LEU A 292 26.55 -4.17 7.86
CA LEU A 292 25.45 -4.78 7.13
C LEU A 292 25.99 -5.77 6.09
N PHE A 293 25.57 -7.03 6.18
CA PHE A 293 25.94 -8.07 5.20
C PHE A 293 25.00 -8.05 3.98
N THR A 294 23.70 -7.92 4.23
CA THR A 294 22.64 -7.99 3.21
C THR A 294 22.44 -6.64 2.50
N ARG A 295 23.47 -6.20 1.75
CA ARG A 295 23.56 -4.86 1.14
C ARG A 295 23.52 -4.85 -0.39
N GLY A 296 23.21 -5.96 -1.01
CA GLY A 296 23.13 -6.07 -2.46
C GLY A 296 22.44 -7.35 -2.91
N PRO A 297 22.12 -7.52 -4.20
CA PRO A 297 21.27 -8.61 -4.69
C PRO A 297 21.85 -10.01 -4.47
N GLY A 298 23.15 -10.12 -4.25
CA GLY A 298 23.82 -11.38 -3.88
C GLY A 298 23.49 -11.88 -2.47
N THR A 299 23.11 -10.99 -1.57
CA THR A 299 22.88 -11.28 -0.15
C THR A 299 21.50 -10.84 0.36
N TYR A 300 20.89 -9.82 -0.24
CA TYR A 300 19.53 -9.37 0.05
C TYR A 300 18.59 -9.83 -1.07
N LYS A 301 17.70 -10.76 -0.76
CA LYS A 301 16.83 -11.43 -1.75
C LYS A 301 15.44 -10.78 -1.79
N ILE A 302 15.18 -10.01 -2.85
CA ILE A 302 13.85 -9.49 -3.16
C ILE A 302 13.05 -10.54 -3.96
N PRO A 303 11.71 -10.43 -4.03
CA PRO A 303 10.89 -11.30 -4.87
C PRO A 303 11.34 -11.29 -6.33
N SER A 304 11.48 -12.47 -6.91
CA SER A 304 11.67 -12.69 -8.34
C SER A 304 10.31 -12.88 -9.03
N PHE A 305 10.31 -13.03 -10.34
CA PHE A 305 9.08 -13.31 -11.09
C PHE A 305 8.39 -14.62 -10.69
N ASN A 306 9.13 -15.60 -10.16
CA ASN A 306 8.57 -16.86 -9.65
C ASN A 306 7.90 -16.72 -8.27
N ASP A 307 8.18 -15.65 -7.55
CA ASP A 307 7.59 -15.37 -6.23
C ASP A 307 6.26 -14.62 -6.33
N VAL A 308 5.95 -14.10 -7.52
CA VAL A 308 4.63 -13.50 -7.82
C VAL A 308 3.56 -14.61 -7.78
N PRO A 309 2.38 -14.36 -7.17
CA PRO A 309 1.30 -15.33 -7.17
C PRO A 309 0.95 -15.82 -8.58
N VAL A 310 0.75 -17.13 -8.74
CA VAL A 310 0.41 -17.75 -10.04
C VAL A 310 -0.93 -17.21 -10.57
N ASP A 311 -1.88 -17.01 -9.67
CA ASP A 311 -3.19 -16.39 -9.93
C ASP A 311 -3.35 -15.22 -8.96
N MET A 312 -3.29 -13.98 -9.45
CA MET A 312 -3.47 -12.79 -8.63
C MET A 312 -4.73 -12.05 -9.08
N ARG A 313 -5.67 -11.86 -8.16
CA ARG A 313 -6.97 -11.26 -8.42
C ARG A 313 -7.16 -10.03 -7.55
N VAL A 314 -7.26 -8.86 -8.17
CA VAL A 314 -7.46 -7.60 -7.48
C VAL A 314 -8.87 -7.08 -7.76
N THR A 315 -9.58 -6.70 -6.71
CA THR A 315 -10.90 -6.08 -6.78
C THR A 315 -10.92 -4.80 -5.94
N LEU A 316 -11.53 -3.76 -6.48
CA LEU A 316 -11.78 -2.52 -5.75
C LEU A 316 -13.18 -2.55 -5.13
N LEU A 317 -13.27 -2.16 -3.85
CA LEU A 317 -14.53 -2.09 -3.13
C LEU A 317 -15.42 -1.00 -3.74
N LYS A 318 -16.65 -1.36 -4.09
CA LYS A 318 -17.64 -0.42 -4.62
C LYS A 318 -18.36 0.32 -3.50
N ASP A 319 -18.93 1.47 -3.81
CA ASP A 319 -19.81 2.27 -2.92
C ASP A 319 -19.13 2.62 -1.59
N SER A 320 -17.88 3.09 -1.69
CA SER A 320 -17.03 3.45 -0.54
C SER A 320 -16.37 4.82 -0.71
N ALA A 321 -17.12 5.83 -1.13
CA ALA A 321 -16.61 7.18 -1.32
C ALA A 321 -15.96 7.75 -0.03
N ASN A 322 -14.87 8.50 -0.20
CA ASN A 322 -14.18 9.19 0.89
C ASN A 322 -14.23 10.72 0.71
N PRO A 323 -15.21 11.41 1.28
CA PRO A 323 -15.39 12.85 1.05
C PRO A 323 -14.24 13.72 1.59
N THR A 324 -13.31 13.14 2.34
CA THR A 324 -12.20 13.87 2.96
C THR A 324 -10.94 13.95 2.11
N ALA A 325 -10.90 13.25 0.97
CA ALA A 325 -9.76 13.18 0.07
C ALA A 325 -10.11 13.66 -1.35
N ILE A 326 -9.08 13.86 -2.16
CA ILE A 326 -9.26 14.33 -3.54
C ILE A 326 -10.23 13.43 -4.32
N HIS A 327 -11.25 14.01 -4.90
CA HIS A 327 -12.30 13.33 -5.67
C HIS A 327 -12.90 12.09 -4.99
N SER A 328 -12.95 12.08 -3.66
CA SER A 328 -13.46 10.97 -2.84
C SER A 328 -12.65 9.66 -2.97
N SER A 329 -11.38 9.75 -3.33
CA SER A 329 -10.44 8.61 -3.41
C SER A 329 -9.89 8.22 -2.04
N ARG A 330 -9.07 7.16 -2.01
CA ARG A 330 -8.20 6.80 -0.88
C ARG A 330 -6.80 6.48 -1.39
N ALA A 331 -5.82 6.73 -0.55
CA ALA A 331 -4.42 6.42 -0.81
C ALA A 331 -4.18 4.91 -0.98
N VAL A 332 -3.26 4.53 -1.87
CA VAL A 332 -3.02 3.13 -2.27
C VAL A 332 -1.58 2.68 -2.09
N GLY A 333 -0.57 3.57 -2.01
CA GLY A 333 0.83 3.17 -2.09
C GLY A 333 1.26 2.12 -1.06
N GLU A 334 1.09 2.40 0.23
CA GLU A 334 1.54 1.53 1.31
C GLU A 334 0.49 0.54 1.83
N PRO A 335 -0.83 0.85 1.84
CA PRO A 335 -1.81 -0.04 2.47
C PRO A 335 -1.80 -1.49 1.98
N PRO A 336 -1.64 -1.83 0.69
CA PRO A 336 -1.64 -3.21 0.22
C PRO A 336 -0.44 -4.03 0.69
N PHE A 337 0.66 -3.38 1.03
CA PHE A 337 1.91 -4.02 1.46
C PHE A 337 1.69 -5.02 2.60
N PHE A 338 0.96 -4.64 3.65
CA PHE A 338 0.69 -5.49 4.81
C PHE A 338 -0.17 -6.72 4.50
N LEU A 339 -0.90 -6.70 3.40
CA LEU A 339 -1.71 -7.83 2.96
C LEU A 339 -0.84 -9.01 2.48
N GLY A 340 0.41 -8.77 2.10
CA GLY A 340 1.39 -9.82 1.79
C GLY A 340 1.64 -10.79 2.95
N SER A 341 1.37 -10.36 4.20
CA SER A 341 1.40 -11.24 5.37
C SER A 341 0.41 -12.41 5.31
N SER A 342 -0.57 -12.36 4.41
CA SER A 342 -1.46 -13.50 4.14
C SER A 342 -0.70 -14.72 3.64
N ALA A 343 0.35 -14.54 2.83
CA ALA A 343 1.21 -15.61 2.36
C ALA A 343 1.99 -16.24 3.53
N PHE A 344 2.57 -15.43 4.41
CA PHE A 344 3.23 -15.90 5.63
C PHE A 344 2.30 -16.74 6.52
N LEU A 345 1.08 -16.27 6.76
CA LEU A 345 0.13 -17.00 7.59
C LEU A 345 -0.39 -18.27 6.92
N ALA A 346 -0.49 -18.29 5.58
CA ALA A 346 -0.80 -19.50 4.82
C ALA A 346 0.34 -20.52 4.91
N ALA A 347 1.59 -20.07 4.70
CA ALA A 347 2.77 -20.93 4.87
C ALA A 347 2.86 -21.53 6.28
N ARG A 348 2.58 -20.72 7.33
CA ARG A 348 2.51 -21.21 8.71
C ARG A 348 1.45 -22.32 8.89
N GLN A 349 0.29 -22.23 8.22
CA GLN A 349 -0.71 -23.30 8.27
C GLN A 349 -0.23 -24.56 7.54
N ALA A 350 0.48 -24.42 6.42
CA ALA A 350 1.09 -25.54 5.72
C ALA A 350 2.13 -26.25 6.60
N ILE A 351 3.01 -25.50 7.26
CA ILE A 351 3.97 -26.00 8.24
C ILE A 351 3.26 -26.74 9.39
N ALA A 352 2.17 -26.19 9.93
CA ALA A 352 1.39 -26.84 10.98
C ALA A 352 0.85 -28.21 10.51
N SER A 353 0.48 -28.34 9.23
CA SER A 353 0.09 -29.62 8.66
C SER A 353 1.25 -30.63 8.55
N ALA A 354 2.44 -30.16 8.14
CA ALA A 354 3.65 -30.99 8.10
C ALA A 354 4.05 -31.46 9.51
N ARG A 355 4.01 -30.57 10.50
CA ARG A 355 4.31 -30.91 11.90
C ARG A 355 3.39 -31.98 12.47
N ARG A 356 2.08 -31.92 12.21
CA ARG A 356 1.13 -32.95 12.62
C ARG A 356 1.51 -34.32 12.05
N ASP A 357 1.88 -34.40 10.77
CA ASP A 357 2.32 -35.62 10.14
C ASP A 357 3.66 -36.12 10.70
N ASN A 358 4.46 -35.26 11.30
CA ASN A 358 5.73 -35.59 11.95
C ASN A 358 5.60 -35.89 13.46
N GLY A 359 4.37 -35.95 13.98
CA GLY A 359 4.12 -36.31 15.38
C GLY A 359 4.12 -35.14 16.34
N HIS A 360 4.09 -33.86 15.82
CA HIS A 360 3.98 -32.64 16.62
C HIS A 360 2.54 -32.11 16.55
N PRO A 361 1.63 -32.52 17.42
CA PRO A 361 0.21 -32.15 17.36
C PRO A 361 -0.02 -30.68 17.78
N ASP A 362 0.96 -30.04 18.42
CA ASP A 362 0.84 -28.68 18.91
C ASP A 362 0.77 -27.69 17.74
N GLU A 363 -0.32 -26.89 17.72
CA GLU A 363 -0.50 -25.81 16.76
C GLU A 363 0.24 -24.53 17.17
N HIS A 364 0.72 -24.46 18.41
CA HIS A 364 1.46 -23.33 18.96
C HIS A 364 2.96 -23.55 18.77
N PHE A 365 3.48 -23.07 17.65
CA PHE A 365 4.93 -23.04 17.39
C PHE A 365 5.30 -21.67 16.84
N THR A 366 6.53 -21.25 17.14
CA THR A 366 7.07 -19.98 16.71
C THR A 366 7.69 -20.12 15.33
N VAL A 367 7.40 -19.17 14.46
CA VAL A 367 8.12 -18.92 13.21
C VAL A 367 8.32 -17.40 13.08
N ASP A 368 9.52 -17.01 12.74
CA ASP A 368 9.89 -15.60 12.60
C ASP A 368 9.86 -15.14 11.14
N THR A 369 9.68 -13.85 10.94
CA THR A 369 9.84 -13.20 9.64
C THR A 369 11.28 -12.72 9.45
N PRO A 370 11.80 -12.74 8.22
CA PRO A 370 11.24 -13.36 7.04
C PRO A 370 11.24 -14.89 7.17
N LEU A 371 10.15 -15.53 6.74
CA LEU A 371 10.01 -17.00 6.76
C LEU A 371 10.70 -17.60 5.53
N THR A 372 12.02 -17.58 5.53
CA THR A 372 12.88 -18.07 4.45
C THR A 372 12.73 -19.56 4.22
N PRO A 373 13.16 -20.11 3.06
CA PRO A 373 13.15 -21.54 2.80
C PRO A 373 13.81 -22.38 3.91
N GLU A 374 14.95 -21.91 4.44
CA GLU A 374 15.60 -22.55 5.59
C GLU A 374 14.66 -22.65 6.79
N ARG A 375 14.00 -21.52 7.14
CA ARG A 375 13.08 -21.48 8.30
C ARG A 375 11.84 -22.33 8.08
N ILE A 376 11.29 -22.37 6.86
CA ILE A 376 10.20 -23.29 6.51
C ILE A 376 10.64 -24.73 6.70
N ARG A 377 11.82 -25.08 6.12
CA ARG A 377 12.37 -26.43 6.20
C ARG A 377 12.55 -26.90 7.64
N MET A 378 13.18 -26.08 8.46
CA MET A 378 13.44 -26.41 9.86
C MET A 378 12.15 -26.46 10.70
N ALA A 379 11.21 -25.58 10.43
CA ALA A 379 9.94 -25.51 11.16
C ALA A 379 9.03 -26.74 10.91
N CYS A 380 9.21 -27.45 9.79
CA CYS A 380 8.43 -28.69 9.52
C CYS A 380 8.67 -29.81 10.54
N GLY A 381 9.80 -29.80 11.25
CA GLY A 381 10.05 -30.64 12.43
C GLY A 381 10.06 -32.13 12.14
N ASP A 382 10.71 -32.58 11.05
CA ASP A 382 10.93 -33.98 10.81
C ASP A 382 12.26 -34.47 11.45
N ARG A 383 12.46 -35.80 11.51
CA ARG A 383 13.65 -36.40 12.12
C ARG A 383 14.98 -35.91 11.48
N ILE A 384 14.95 -35.54 10.20
CA ILE A 384 16.14 -35.00 9.50
C ILE A 384 16.45 -33.64 10.06
N ALA A 385 15.46 -32.71 10.09
CA ALA A 385 15.64 -31.36 10.63
C ALA A 385 16.09 -31.41 12.10
N GLU A 386 15.50 -32.28 12.93
CA GLU A 386 15.83 -32.44 14.34
C GLU A 386 17.28 -32.91 14.54
N SER A 387 17.77 -33.80 13.69
CA SER A 387 19.16 -34.29 13.77
C SER A 387 20.21 -33.21 13.52
N PHE A 388 19.85 -32.17 12.81
CA PHE A 388 20.74 -31.02 12.51
C PHE A 388 20.57 -29.87 13.49
N SER A 389 19.39 -29.63 14.04
CA SER A 389 19.08 -28.49 14.91
C SER A 389 19.95 -28.41 16.18
N SER A 390 20.43 -29.57 16.68
CA SER A 390 21.33 -29.64 17.84
C SER A 390 22.80 -29.39 17.52
N LYS A 391 23.18 -29.29 16.24
CA LYS A 391 24.59 -29.26 15.79
C LYS A 391 24.99 -27.98 15.05
N MET A 392 24.06 -27.12 14.68
CA MET A 392 24.36 -25.96 13.84
C MET A 392 24.49 -24.67 14.63
N SER A 393 25.73 -24.22 14.83
CA SER A 393 26.02 -22.78 14.73
C SER A 393 25.74 -22.37 13.27
N ARG A 394 25.06 -21.23 13.03
CA ARG A 394 24.77 -20.72 11.66
C ARG A 394 26.08 -20.75 10.86
N PRO A 395 26.19 -21.55 9.77
CA PRO A 395 27.45 -21.68 9.05
C PRO A 395 27.80 -20.38 8.34
N ARG A 396 29.07 -20.07 8.27
CA ARG A 396 29.59 -19.02 7.42
C ARG A 396 29.22 -19.34 5.97
N PRO A 397 28.57 -18.44 5.22
CA PRO A 397 28.31 -18.67 3.79
C PRO A 397 29.64 -18.92 3.07
N SER A 398 29.79 -20.09 2.46
CA SER A 398 30.96 -20.39 1.63
C SER A 398 30.74 -19.77 0.25
N GLY A 399 31.67 -18.94 -0.20
CA GLY A 399 31.69 -18.48 -1.58
C GLY A 399 31.29 -17.04 -1.85
N PHE A 400 31.17 -16.20 -0.84
CA PHE A 400 31.01 -14.74 -1.04
C PHE A 400 32.22 -13.98 -0.52
N TRP A 401 32.94 -13.40 -1.45
CA TRP A 401 34.07 -12.48 -1.24
C TRP A 401 33.73 -11.07 -1.70
#